data_a4d002598b4e0f7e4fb5f9b8a0ea2eb9
#
_entry.id   a4d002598b4e0f7e4fb5f9b8a0ea2eb9
#
_cell.length_a   1.000
_cell.length_b   1.000
_cell.length_c   1.000
_cell.angle_alpha   90.00
_cell.angle_beta   90.00
_cell.angle_gamma   90.00
#
_symmetry.space_group_name_H-M   'P 1'
#
loop_
_entity.id
_entity.type
_entity.pdbx_description
1 polymer ?
#
loop_
_entity_poly.entity_id
_entity_poly.type
_entity_poly.pdbx_seq_one_letter_code
_entity_poly.pdbx_strand_id
1 'polypeptide(L)'
;MTGVGRGAREGILIKDAAALEQLHRVDTVVVDKTGTLTEGRPALVAVQALAGDENVLLQLAASLDALSSHPIAQTLVNAARERGLPLLAVENFSDVPGAGVQGDINGAAIQLGNERMFSDSGIALGALQDAAGQRRAQGQTVMVLSRNREVLGLIACLLYTSPSPRD
;
A
#
# COMPACT_ATOMS: atom_id res chain seq x y z
N MET A 1 -1.03 -32.55 -30.68
CA MET A 1 -1.03 -31.13 -30.34
C MET A 1 -1.07 -30.95 -28.81
N THR A 2 -0.31 -30.69 -28.36
CA THR A 2 0.83 -30.40 -27.63
C THR A 2 0.65 -29.18 -26.70
N GLY A 3 1.45 -29.15 -25.66
CA GLY A 3 1.37 -28.22 -24.54
C GLY A 3 1.24 -26.73 -24.87
N VAL A 4 1.79 -26.28 -25.99
CA VAL A 4 1.73 -24.86 -26.41
C VAL A 4 0.30 -24.40 -26.69
N GLY A 5 -0.47 -25.19 -27.41
CA GLY A 5 -1.86 -24.84 -27.73
C GLY A 5 -2.78 -24.90 -26.51
N ARG A 6 -2.49 -25.75 -25.55
CA ARG A 6 -3.21 -25.84 -24.30
C ARG A 6 -2.84 -24.69 -23.36
N GLY A 7 -1.54 -24.35 -23.28
CA GLY A 7 -1.06 -23.20 -22.51
C GLY A 7 -1.64 -21.88 -23.03
N ALA A 8 -1.72 -21.69 -24.35
CA ALA A 8 -2.30 -20.48 -24.92
C ALA A 8 -3.79 -20.29 -24.58
N ARG A 9 -4.54 -21.37 -24.44
CA ARG A 9 -5.95 -21.33 -24.01
C ARG A 9 -6.10 -20.93 -22.54
N GLU A 10 -5.09 -21.23 -21.73
CA GLU A 10 -5.03 -20.84 -20.33
C GLU A 10 -4.32 -19.49 -20.11
N GLY A 11 -4.08 -18.74 -21.18
CA GLY A 11 -3.45 -17.42 -21.10
C GLY A 11 -1.93 -17.42 -20.96
N ILE A 12 -1.28 -18.56 -21.18
CA ILE A 12 0.18 -18.68 -21.10
C ILE A 12 0.79 -18.45 -22.48
N LEU A 13 1.53 -17.35 -22.61
CA LEU A 13 2.26 -17.01 -23.83
C LEU A 13 3.71 -17.52 -23.75
N ILE A 14 4.05 -18.39 -24.66
CA ILE A 14 5.41 -18.95 -24.74
C ILE A 14 6.14 -18.29 -25.91
N LYS A 15 7.16 -17.54 -25.60
CA LYS A 15 7.96 -16.79 -26.60
C LYS A 15 8.98 -17.64 -27.33
N ASP A 16 9.42 -18.74 -26.73
CA ASP A 16 10.49 -19.57 -27.25
C ASP A 16 10.17 -21.06 -27.01
N ALA A 17 10.15 -21.83 -28.07
CA ALA A 17 9.91 -23.27 -28.01
C ALA A 17 11.06 -24.03 -27.32
N ALA A 18 12.31 -23.53 -27.43
CA ALA A 18 13.47 -24.12 -26.77
C ALA A 18 13.37 -24.04 -25.25
N ALA A 19 12.76 -22.95 -24.72
CA ALA A 19 12.50 -22.80 -23.28
C ALA A 19 11.52 -23.89 -22.78
N LEU A 20 10.56 -24.29 -23.60
CA LEU A 20 9.63 -25.35 -23.27
C LEU A 20 10.30 -26.74 -23.18
N GLU A 21 11.23 -27.01 -24.08
CA GLU A 21 11.98 -28.26 -24.04
C GLU A 21 12.89 -28.38 -22.82
N GLN A 22 13.37 -27.25 -22.30
CA GLN A 22 14.17 -27.21 -21.09
C GLN A 22 13.34 -27.36 -19.81
N LEU A 23 12.07 -26.97 -19.84
CA LEU A 23 11.19 -27.03 -18.68
C LEU A 23 11.03 -28.44 -18.10
N HIS A 24 11.09 -29.49 -18.92
CA HIS A 24 11.00 -30.87 -18.43
C HIS A 24 12.23 -31.33 -17.67
N ARG A 25 13.35 -30.59 -17.75
CA ARG A 25 14.58 -30.85 -17.01
C ARG A 25 14.69 -30.07 -15.69
N VAL A 26 13.72 -29.19 -15.45
CA VAL A 26 13.69 -28.35 -14.25
C VAL A 26 13.12 -29.16 -13.11
N ASP A 27 13.92 -29.35 -12.09
CA ASP A 27 13.53 -30.02 -10.85
C ASP A 27 13.22 -29.03 -9.71
N THR A 28 13.66 -27.78 -9.87
CA THR A 28 13.46 -26.73 -8.88
C THR A 28 12.95 -25.46 -9.57
N VAL A 29 11.85 -24.93 -9.08
CA VAL A 29 11.26 -23.66 -9.57
C VAL A 29 11.33 -22.63 -8.46
N VAL A 30 12.00 -21.51 -8.72
CA VAL A 30 12.00 -20.36 -7.83
C VAL A 30 10.93 -19.39 -8.33
N VAL A 31 9.94 -19.13 -7.50
CA VAL A 31 8.83 -18.25 -7.84
C VAL A 31 8.84 -17.05 -6.92
N ASP A 32 8.80 -15.84 -7.50
CA ASP A 32 8.59 -14.64 -6.72
C ASP A 32 7.17 -14.66 -6.13
N LYS A 33 7.07 -14.45 -4.83
CA LYS A 33 5.79 -14.45 -4.11
C LYS A 33 4.94 -13.24 -4.51
N THR A 34 5.54 -12.06 -4.55
CA THR A 34 4.82 -10.79 -4.74
C THR A 34 4.56 -10.51 -6.23
N GLY A 35 3.30 -10.35 -6.60
CA GLY A 35 2.90 -10.10 -7.99
C GLY A 35 2.88 -11.32 -8.91
N THR A 36 3.37 -12.49 -8.44
CA THR A 36 3.33 -13.76 -9.20
C THR A 36 2.36 -14.76 -8.57
N LEU A 37 2.51 -15.03 -7.28
CA LEU A 37 1.62 -15.93 -6.52
C LEU A 37 0.52 -15.18 -5.75
N THR A 38 0.62 -13.86 -5.67
CA THR A 38 -0.35 -13.00 -5.01
C THR A 38 -0.86 -11.95 -5.99
N GLU A 39 -2.09 -11.51 -5.84
CA GLU A 39 -2.62 -10.41 -6.66
C GLU A 39 -1.91 -9.08 -6.38
N GLY A 40 -1.08 -9.01 -5.34
CA GLY A 40 -0.29 -7.84 -4.96
C GLY A 40 -1.14 -6.60 -4.65
N ARG A 41 -2.45 -6.77 -4.45
CA ARG A 41 -3.36 -5.67 -4.16
C ARG A 41 -3.41 -5.44 -2.65
N PRO A 42 -3.01 -4.25 -2.18
CA PRO A 42 -3.17 -3.91 -0.79
C PRO A 42 -4.66 -3.72 -0.45
N ALA A 43 -5.02 -4.06 0.79
CA ALA A 43 -6.35 -3.80 1.33
C ALA A 43 -6.24 -2.91 2.56
N LEU A 44 -7.14 -1.92 2.66
CA LEU A 44 -7.25 -1.08 3.85
C LEU A 44 -7.80 -1.92 5.01
N VAL A 45 -7.04 -2.01 6.09
CA VAL A 45 -7.40 -2.80 7.29
C VAL A 45 -7.97 -1.91 8.38
N ALA A 46 -7.37 -0.76 8.59
CA ALA A 46 -7.77 0.16 9.65
C ALA A 46 -7.45 1.61 9.33
N VAL A 47 -8.33 2.47 9.80
CA VAL A 47 -8.13 3.92 9.91
C VAL A 47 -8.37 4.27 11.36
N GLN A 48 -7.38 4.77 12.06
CA GLN A 48 -7.45 5.08 13.48
C GLN A 48 -7.07 6.53 13.72
N ALA A 49 -8.05 7.36 14.03
CA ALA A 49 -7.82 8.75 14.41
C ALA A 49 -7.53 8.87 15.91
N LEU A 50 -6.58 9.73 16.28
CA LEU A 50 -6.32 10.07 17.68
C LEU A 50 -7.43 10.92 18.27
N ALA A 51 -7.90 11.87 17.47
CA ALA A 51 -9.03 12.75 17.79
C ALA A 51 -9.73 13.11 16.50
N GLY A 52 -11.04 13.24 16.55
CA GLY A 52 -11.84 13.62 15.39
C GLY A 52 -12.33 12.44 14.55
N ASP A 53 -12.65 12.74 13.30
CA ASP A 53 -13.31 11.81 12.39
C ASP A 53 -12.28 11.02 11.57
N GLU A 54 -12.40 9.69 11.57
CA GLU A 54 -11.61 8.80 10.72
C GLU A 54 -11.79 9.08 9.23
N ASN A 55 -12.95 9.58 8.82
CA ASN A 55 -13.20 9.97 7.44
C ASN A 55 -12.36 11.17 7.02
N VAL A 56 -12.14 12.14 7.92
CA VAL A 56 -11.23 13.26 7.65
C VAL A 56 -9.81 12.77 7.49
N LEU A 57 -9.37 11.85 8.33
CA LEU A 57 -8.05 11.23 8.26
C LEU A 57 -7.86 10.51 6.91
N LEU A 58 -8.82 9.69 6.52
CA LEU A 58 -8.80 8.97 5.25
C LEU A 58 -8.85 9.92 4.05
N GLN A 59 -9.67 10.96 4.11
CA GLN A 59 -9.78 11.97 3.05
C GLN A 59 -8.46 12.69 2.80
N LEU A 60 -7.78 13.12 3.85
CA LEU A 60 -6.48 13.79 3.76
C LEU A 60 -5.42 12.84 3.18
N ALA A 61 -5.36 11.62 3.69
CA ALA A 61 -4.43 10.61 3.22
C ALA A 61 -4.67 10.25 1.75
N ALA A 62 -5.91 10.00 1.35
CA ALA A 62 -6.26 9.67 -0.02
C ALA A 62 -5.99 10.84 -0.98
N SER A 63 -6.24 12.07 -0.56
CA SER A 63 -5.96 13.26 -1.37
C SER A 63 -4.47 13.41 -1.64
N LEU A 64 -3.65 13.20 -0.63
CA LEU A 64 -2.20 13.29 -0.76
C LEU A 64 -1.66 12.13 -1.61
N ASP A 65 -2.08 10.91 -1.32
CA ASP A 65 -1.66 9.71 -2.03
C ASP A 65 -2.16 9.62 -3.48
N ALA A 66 -3.22 10.35 -3.83
CA ALA A 66 -3.73 10.39 -5.21
C ALA A 66 -2.66 10.87 -6.22
N LEU A 67 -1.65 11.59 -5.75
CA LEU A 67 -0.52 12.08 -6.55
C LEU A 67 0.70 11.12 -6.47
N SER A 68 0.66 10.11 -5.63
CA SER A 68 1.72 9.12 -5.44
C SER A 68 1.61 7.96 -6.43
N SER A 69 2.74 7.40 -6.82
CA SER A 69 2.81 6.17 -7.60
C SER A 69 2.88 4.90 -6.73
N HIS A 70 2.80 5.03 -5.41
CA HIS A 70 2.89 3.91 -4.50
C HIS A 70 1.68 2.97 -4.63
N PRO A 71 1.85 1.63 -4.57
CA PRO A 71 0.74 0.67 -4.70
C PRO A 71 -0.41 0.88 -3.70
N ILE A 72 -0.12 1.36 -2.49
CA ILE A 72 -1.12 1.64 -1.46
C ILE A 72 -1.99 2.85 -1.80
N ALA A 73 -1.48 3.79 -2.58
CA ALA A 73 -2.17 5.02 -2.94
C ALA A 73 -3.56 4.76 -3.53
N GLN A 74 -3.64 3.85 -4.50
CA GLN A 74 -4.91 3.51 -5.14
C GLN A 74 -5.92 2.90 -4.15
N THR A 75 -5.44 2.16 -3.17
CA THR A 75 -6.29 1.57 -2.12
C THR A 75 -6.94 2.65 -1.26
N LEU A 76 -6.18 3.66 -0.87
CA LEU A 76 -6.71 4.79 -0.09
C LEU A 76 -7.70 5.64 -0.90
N VAL A 77 -7.38 5.90 -2.15
CA VAL A 77 -8.27 6.66 -3.06
C VAL A 77 -9.60 5.92 -3.26
N ASN A 78 -9.54 4.61 -3.49
CA ASN A 78 -10.75 3.79 -3.64
C ASN A 78 -11.58 3.77 -2.36
N ALA A 79 -10.94 3.59 -1.20
CA ALA A 79 -11.63 3.60 0.10
C ALA A 79 -12.32 4.94 0.38
N ALA A 80 -11.66 6.06 0.07
CA ALA A 80 -12.26 7.39 0.19
C ALA A 80 -13.48 7.54 -0.74
N ARG A 81 -13.36 7.07 -1.98
CA ARG A 81 -14.46 7.11 -2.95
C ARG A 81 -15.66 6.27 -2.50
N GLU A 82 -15.42 5.07 -1.99
CA GLU A 82 -16.48 4.19 -1.46
C GLU A 82 -17.23 4.82 -0.28
N ARG A 83 -16.56 5.65 0.51
CA ARG A 83 -17.17 6.40 1.62
C ARG A 83 -17.78 7.72 1.17
N GLY A 84 -17.78 8.05 -0.12
CA GLY A 84 -18.29 9.31 -0.65
C GLY A 84 -17.46 10.53 -0.27
N LEU A 85 -16.18 10.35 0.03
CA LEU A 85 -15.27 11.43 0.42
C LEU A 85 -14.62 12.02 -0.84
N PRO A 86 -14.85 13.31 -1.16
CA PRO A 86 -14.19 13.95 -2.29
C PRO A 86 -12.71 14.14 -2.00
N LEU A 87 -11.86 13.98 -3.03
CA LEU A 87 -10.45 14.30 -2.93
C LEU A 87 -10.25 15.82 -2.88
N LEU A 88 -9.36 16.27 -2.01
CA LEU A 88 -9.02 17.67 -1.83
C LEU A 88 -7.84 18.04 -2.74
N ALA A 89 -7.76 19.32 -3.11
CA ALA A 89 -6.62 19.83 -3.86
C ALA A 89 -5.35 19.82 -2.99
N VAL A 90 -4.26 19.33 -3.55
CA VAL A 90 -2.93 19.28 -2.91
C VAL A 90 -1.98 20.20 -3.64
N GLU A 91 -1.32 21.06 -2.89
CA GLU A 91 -0.26 21.94 -3.38
C GLU A 91 1.08 21.46 -2.83
N ASN A 92 2.18 21.85 -3.52
CA ASN A 92 3.54 21.55 -3.09
C ASN A 92 3.78 20.06 -2.76
N PHE A 93 3.15 19.15 -3.52
CA PHE A 93 3.35 17.72 -3.35
C PHE A 93 4.79 17.32 -3.57
N SER A 94 5.32 16.47 -2.69
CA SER A 94 6.61 15.83 -2.91
C SER A 94 6.66 14.43 -2.29
N ASP A 95 7.35 13.53 -2.97
CA ASP A 95 7.74 12.23 -2.42
C ASP A 95 8.97 12.40 -1.52
N VAL A 96 8.95 11.73 -0.37
CA VAL A 96 10.11 11.57 0.50
C VAL A 96 10.57 10.12 0.37
N PRO A 97 11.64 9.85 -0.40
CA PRO A 97 12.06 8.50 -0.74
C PRO A 97 12.25 7.59 0.48
N GLY A 98 11.60 6.44 0.47
CA GLY A 98 11.66 5.46 1.55
C GLY A 98 10.96 5.87 2.85
N ALA A 99 10.27 7.00 2.87
CA ALA A 99 9.59 7.52 4.05
C ALA A 99 8.10 7.77 3.86
N GLY A 100 7.70 8.46 2.79
CA GLY A 100 6.31 8.76 2.53
C GLY A 100 6.11 9.90 1.55
N VAL A 101 5.01 10.63 1.71
CA VAL A 101 4.63 11.75 0.87
C VAL A 101 4.22 12.95 1.73
N GLN A 102 4.34 14.14 1.19
CA GLN A 102 3.95 15.37 1.86
C GLN A 102 3.40 16.39 0.86
N GLY A 103 2.63 17.34 1.36
CA GLY A 103 2.06 18.43 0.58
C GLY A 103 1.17 19.32 1.44
N ASP A 104 0.61 20.35 0.82
CA ASP A 104 -0.27 21.29 1.51
C ASP A 104 -1.72 21.06 1.08
N ILE A 105 -2.63 20.95 2.03
CA ILE A 105 -4.07 20.85 1.81
C ILE A 105 -4.76 21.94 2.63
N ASN A 106 -5.52 22.80 1.97
CA ASN A 106 -6.21 23.93 2.60
C ASN A 106 -5.27 24.82 3.45
N GLY A 107 -4.05 25.02 2.99
CA GLY A 107 -3.04 25.83 3.67
C GLY A 107 -2.34 25.15 4.86
N ALA A 108 -2.64 23.89 5.13
CA ALA A 108 -2.00 23.10 6.18
C ALA A 108 -1.00 22.11 5.60
N ALA A 109 0.17 22.00 6.21
CA ALA A 109 1.18 21.03 5.83
C ALA A 109 0.76 19.62 6.29
N ILE A 110 0.59 18.72 5.33
CA ILE A 110 0.20 17.32 5.57
C ILE A 110 1.36 16.41 5.24
N GLN A 111 1.62 15.45 6.11
CA GLN A 111 2.62 14.42 5.91
C GLN A 111 1.97 13.05 6.12
N LEU A 112 2.22 12.12 5.21
CA LEU A 112 1.77 10.74 5.28
C LEU A 112 2.96 9.83 5.04
N GLY A 113 3.32 9.00 6.00
CA GLY A 113 4.47 8.15 5.84
C GLY A 113 4.68 7.16 6.98
N ASN A 114 5.79 6.45 6.90
CA ASN A 114 6.21 5.50 7.92
C ASN A 114 6.80 6.22 9.14
N GLU A 115 7.10 5.44 10.18
CA GLU A 115 7.66 5.98 11.43
C GLU A 115 8.97 6.76 11.23
N ARG A 116 9.79 6.35 10.26
CA ARG A 116 11.06 7.01 9.96
C ARG A 116 10.85 8.48 9.56
N MET A 117 9.83 8.77 8.76
CA MET A 117 9.51 10.14 8.35
C MET A 117 9.28 11.06 9.55
N PHE A 118 8.62 10.54 10.57
CA PHE A 118 8.28 11.30 11.78
C PHE A 118 9.48 11.37 12.75
N SER A 119 10.24 10.30 12.91
CA SER A 119 11.46 10.28 13.70
C SER A 119 12.49 11.27 13.18
N ASP A 120 12.72 11.27 11.87
CA ASP A 120 13.67 12.18 11.21
C ASP A 120 13.22 13.65 11.33
N SER A 121 11.91 13.88 11.41
CA SER A 121 11.33 15.21 11.63
C SER A 121 11.19 15.62 13.09
N GLY A 122 11.57 14.75 14.03
CA GLY A 122 11.44 15.01 15.48
C GLY A 122 10.00 15.03 15.98
N ILE A 123 9.08 14.35 15.26
CA ILE A 123 7.67 14.26 15.64
C ILE A 123 7.43 12.93 16.36
N ALA A 124 7.00 13.00 17.63
CA ALA A 124 6.69 11.80 18.41
C ALA A 124 5.30 11.25 18.03
N LEU A 125 5.19 9.93 17.88
CA LEU A 125 3.93 9.26 17.57
C LEU A 125 2.98 9.18 18.79
N GLY A 126 3.51 9.37 19.98
CA GLY A 126 2.70 9.36 21.21
C GLY A 126 1.94 8.06 21.40
N ALA A 127 0.64 8.18 21.64
CA ALA A 127 -0.24 7.03 21.89
C ALA A 127 -0.36 6.05 20.68
N LEU A 128 0.04 6.46 19.49
CA LEU A 128 0.02 5.59 18.31
C LEU A 128 1.23 4.67 18.19
N GLN A 129 2.27 4.88 18.97
CA GLN A 129 3.51 4.11 18.90
C GLN A 129 3.25 2.60 19.09
N ASP A 130 2.55 2.26 20.16
CA ASP A 130 2.22 0.85 20.47
C ASP A 130 1.26 0.26 19.47
N ALA A 131 0.23 0.99 19.08
CA ALA A 131 -0.75 0.54 18.07
C ALA A 131 -0.07 0.29 16.71
N ALA A 132 0.84 1.15 16.29
CA ALA A 132 1.61 0.99 15.06
C ALA A 132 2.53 -0.25 15.15
N GLY A 133 3.19 -0.44 16.28
CA GLY A 133 4.04 -1.61 16.51
C GLY A 133 3.28 -2.93 16.44
N GLN A 134 2.12 -3.01 17.11
CA GLN A 134 1.26 -4.20 17.09
C GLN A 134 0.79 -4.55 15.67
N ARG A 135 0.38 -3.55 14.90
CA ARG A 135 -0.07 -3.77 13.51
C ARG A 135 1.06 -4.24 12.60
N ARG A 136 2.27 -3.68 12.76
CA ARG A 136 3.44 -4.16 12.03
C ARG A 136 3.80 -5.60 12.39
N ALA A 137 3.69 -5.97 13.67
CA ALA A 137 3.90 -7.34 14.11
C ALA A 137 2.91 -8.33 13.47
N GLN A 138 1.73 -7.86 13.05
CA GLN A 138 0.73 -8.62 12.30
C GLN A 138 0.98 -8.61 10.78
N GLY A 139 2.08 -8.08 10.31
CA GLY A 139 2.42 -8.00 8.90
C GLY A 139 1.75 -6.86 8.13
N GLN A 140 1.13 -5.92 8.84
CA GLN A 140 0.47 -4.77 8.21
C GLN A 140 1.48 -3.65 7.92
N THR A 141 1.27 -2.94 6.82
CA THR A 141 1.98 -1.69 6.53
C THR A 141 1.24 -0.56 7.22
N VAL A 142 1.94 0.16 8.08
CA VAL A 142 1.38 1.27 8.86
C VAL A 142 1.94 2.58 8.36
N MET A 143 1.04 3.51 8.06
CA MET A 143 1.35 4.89 7.74
C MET A 143 0.74 5.80 8.80
N VAL A 144 1.45 6.86 9.13
CA VAL A 144 1.01 7.89 10.06
C VAL A 144 0.72 9.17 9.28
N LEU A 145 -0.34 9.86 9.64
CA LEU A 145 -0.69 11.16 9.08
C LEU A 145 -0.52 12.25 10.13
N SER A 146 0.14 13.34 9.73
CA SER A 146 0.21 14.55 10.53
C SER A 146 -0.27 15.77 9.75
N ARG A 147 -0.75 16.76 10.49
CA ARG A 147 -1.10 18.10 9.99
C ARG A 147 -0.40 19.15 10.85
N ASN A 148 0.38 20.02 10.20
CA ASN A 148 1.17 21.04 10.87
C ASN A 148 2.03 20.47 12.01
N ARG A 149 2.69 19.32 11.77
CA ARG A 149 3.52 18.58 12.72
C ARG A 149 2.77 17.94 13.90
N GLU A 150 1.44 17.98 13.88
CA GLU A 150 0.59 17.28 14.85
C GLU A 150 0.09 15.96 14.26
N VAL A 151 0.34 14.85 14.95
CA VAL A 151 -0.10 13.52 14.51
C VAL A 151 -1.61 13.40 14.68
N LEU A 152 -2.30 13.12 13.58
CA LEU A 152 -3.75 12.96 13.55
C LEU A 152 -4.21 11.51 13.73
N GLY A 153 -3.42 10.56 13.26
CA GLY A 153 -3.78 9.16 13.34
C GLY A 153 -2.89 8.28 12.48
N LEU A 154 -3.28 7.02 12.37
CA LEU A 154 -2.61 6.02 11.54
C LEU A 154 -3.59 5.34 10.58
N ILE A 155 -3.02 4.83 9.49
CA ILE A 155 -3.71 4.02 8.51
C ILE A 155 -2.91 2.73 8.34
N ALA A 156 -3.58 1.60 8.37
CA ALA A 156 -2.95 0.30 8.20
C ALA A 156 -3.52 -0.42 6.98
N CYS A 157 -2.62 -0.94 6.16
CA CYS A 157 -2.93 -1.72 4.99
C CYS A 157 -2.25 -3.09 5.07
N LEU A 158 -2.91 -4.09 4.53
CA LEU A 158 -2.37 -5.43 4.38
C LEU A 158 -2.16 -5.72 2.90
N LEU A 159 -0.97 -6.14 2.53
CA LEU A 159 -0.73 -6.70 1.20
C LEU A 159 -1.39 -8.07 1.16
N TYR A 160 -2.43 -8.21 0.31
CA TYR A 160 -3.14 -9.47 0.17
C TYR A 160 -2.18 -10.53 -0.40
N THR A 161 -1.86 -11.50 0.43
CA THR A 161 -1.36 -12.78 -0.05
C THR A 161 -2.56 -13.65 -0.34
N SER A 162 -2.60 -14.30 -1.50
CA SER A 162 -3.58 -15.34 -1.79
C SER A 162 -3.67 -16.28 -0.58
N PRO A 163 -4.86 -16.60 -0.06
CA PRO A 163 -4.95 -17.59 0.99
C PRO A 163 -4.28 -18.85 0.51
N SER A 164 -3.32 -19.34 1.28
CA SER A 164 -2.75 -20.65 1.04
C SER A 164 -3.92 -21.64 0.92
N PRO A 165 -3.98 -22.46 -0.14
CA PRO A 165 -4.98 -23.50 -0.22
C PRO A 165 -4.74 -24.43 0.95
N ARG A 166 -5.43 -24.20 2.02
CA ARG A 166 -5.40 -25.07 3.15
C ARG A 166 -6.79 -25.48 3.50
N ASP A 167 -6.94 -26.77 3.29
CA ASP A 167 -7.93 -27.59 4.00
C ASP A 167 -9.36 -27.27 3.63
#